data_2df4d1916273f46895bdfc0a95b0de5d
#
_entry.id   2df4d1916273f46895bdfc0a95b0de5d
#
_cell.length_a   1.000
_cell.length_b   1.000
_cell.length_c   1.000
_cell.angle_alpha   90.00
_cell.angle_beta   90.00
_cell.angle_gamma   90.00
#
_symmetry.space_group_name_H-M   'P 1'
#
loop_
_entity.id
_entity.type
_entity.pdbx_description
1 polymer ?
#
loop_
_entity_poly.entity_id
_entity_poly.type
_entity_poly.pdbx_seq_one_letter_code
_entity_poly.pdbx_strand_id
1 'polypeptide(L)'
;MQYDNVSVADRIAEIKDTFSPDELTSVSSFVLLCSSGTLETTSFFEFLHWWALSDYSYKGCVEYLMKYKFRNGQSSFAINFFRESLATGKLKYEFNTPVSKIRDTKNSVEVTTRSGVTYTASRMICTIPLNVLNTVAFDPPLSSDKKAAADAGHINQCIKVHAEILERDMRSWTGVNYPNNKLIYGFGDGTTPAGNTHLVCFGGQHNHFEPEEDINQTLEALRGFAPMDIERVVSTRSSI
;
A
#
# COMPACT_ATOMS: atom_id res chain seq x y z
N MET A 1 -17.79 -7.49 13.33
CA MET A 1 -16.80 -8.30 14.08
C MET A 1 -16.49 -7.62 15.41
N GLN A 2 -16.00 -8.35 16.44
CA GLN A 2 -15.87 -7.80 17.80
C GLN A 2 -14.96 -6.55 17.88
N TYR A 3 -13.93 -6.47 17.07
CA TYR A 3 -12.93 -5.38 17.09
C TYR A 3 -12.97 -4.46 15.87
N ASP A 4 -14.00 -4.55 15.06
CA ASP A 4 -14.09 -3.80 13.79
C ASP A 4 -14.26 -2.28 14.01
N ASN A 5 -14.96 -1.93 15.09
CA ASN A 5 -15.22 -0.55 15.50
C ASN A 5 -14.25 -0.03 16.56
N VAL A 6 -13.18 -0.75 16.87
CA VAL A 6 -12.12 -0.33 17.80
C VAL A 6 -10.95 0.17 16.99
N SER A 7 -10.53 1.42 17.20
CA SER A 7 -9.33 1.94 16.56
C SER A 7 -8.06 1.44 17.25
N VAL A 8 -6.94 1.50 16.56
CA VAL A 8 -5.63 1.25 17.19
C VAL A 8 -5.34 2.28 18.27
N ALA A 9 -5.77 3.55 18.09
CA ALA A 9 -5.62 4.58 19.12
C ALA A 9 -6.34 4.20 20.41
N ASP A 10 -7.60 3.71 20.32
CA ASP A 10 -8.35 3.24 21.50
C ASP A 10 -7.61 2.11 22.22
N ARG A 11 -7.10 1.14 21.46
CA ARG A 11 -6.39 0.00 22.03
C ARG A 11 -5.06 0.40 22.67
N ILE A 12 -4.30 1.29 22.04
CA ILE A 12 -3.07 1.83 22.62
C ILE A 12 -3.37 2.61 23.89
N ALA A 13 -4.44 3.41 23.92
CA ALA A 13 -4.84 4.17 25.12
C ALA A 13 -5.08 3.30 26.36
N GLU A 14 -5.58 2.05 26.17
CA GLU A 14 -5.79 1.10 27.26
C GLU A 14 -4.48 0.55 27.85
N ILE A 15 -3.40 0.48 27.08
CA ILE A 15 -2.16 -0.22 27.45
C ILE A 15 -0.92 0.68 27.42
N LYS A 16 -1.03 1.98 27.07
CA LYS A 16 0.07 2.90 26.89
C LYS A 16 1.02 3.01 28.11
N ASP A 17 0.44 2.91 29.31
CA ASP A 17 1.20 3.03 30.55
C ASP A 17 2.11 1.82 30.83
N THR A 18 1.98 0.76 30.02
CA THR A 18 2.86 -0.43 30.06
C THR A 18 4.10 -0.29 29.16
N PHE A 19 4.16 0.74 28.33
CA PHE A 19 5.24 0.99 27.38
C PHE A 19 6.12 2.16 27.82
N SER A 20 7.42 2.05 27.59
CA SER A 20 8.28 3.22 27.50
C SER A 20 7.96 4.07 26.26
N PRO A 21 8.39 5.34 26.19
CA PRO A 21 8.20 6.17 24.99
C PRO A 21 8.76 5.54 23.71
N ASP A 22 9.91 4.88 23.77
CA ASP A 22 10.56 4.25 22.61
C ASP A 22 9.81 3.00 22.16
N GLU A 23 9.28 2.20 23.08
CA GLU A 23 8.42 1.06 22.76
C GLU A 23 7.11 1.51 22.10
N LEU A 24 6.50 2.57 22.62
CA LEU A 24 5.29 3.14 22.04
C LEU A 24 5.55 3.68 20.63
N THR A 25 6.67 4.36 20.40
CA THR A 25 7.12 4.80 19.06
C THR A 25 7.27 3.58 18.13
N SER A 26 7.90 2.52 18.59
CA SER A 26 8.15 1.31 17.81
C SER A 26 6.85 0.60 17.41
N VAL A 27 5.96 0.38 18.37
CA VAL A 27 4.64 -0.25 18.12
C VAL A 27 3.80 0.60 17.17
N SER A 28 3.71 1.90 17.43
CA SER A 28 2.93 2.82 16.59
C SER A 28 3.46 2.89 15.16
N SER A 29 4.78 3.01 14.99
CA SER A 29 5.41 3.01 13.66
C SER A 29 5.14 1.72 12.89
N PHE A 30 5.19 0.57 13.56
CA PHE A 30 4.91 -0.73 12.94
C PHE A 30 3.45 -0.86 12.51
N VAL A 31 2.51 -0.46 13.35
CA VAL A 31 1.08 -0.48 13.00
C VAL A 31 0.81 0.42 11.80
N LEU A 32 1.37 1.62 11.81
CA LEU A 32 1.18 2.59 10.73
C LEU A 32 1.89 2.18 9.43
N LEU A 33 2.98 1.41 9.50
CA LEU A 33 3.56 0.75 8.33
C LEU A 33 2.55 -0.15 7.61
N CYS A 34 1.71 -0.87 8.38
CA CYS A 34 0.72 -1.79 7.83
C CYS A 34 -0.52 -1.07 7.25
N SER A 35 -0.89 0.09 7.80
CA SER A 35 -2.15 0.77 7.46
C SER A 35 -1.98 2.03 6.62
N SER A 36 -0.84 2.73 6.76
CA SER A 36 -0.57 4.05 6.15
C SER A 36 -1.59 5.16 6.52
N GLY A 37 -2.44 4.91 7.53
CA GLY A 37 -3.42 5.85 8.07
C GLY A 37 -2.89 6.64 9.25
N THR A 38 -3.78 6.97 10.18
CA THR A 38 -3.48 7.39 11.54
C THR A 38 -3.87 6.30 12.52
N LEU A 39 -3.45 6.41 13.78
CA LEU A 39 -3.86 5.44 14.81
C LEU A 39 -5.38 5.43 15.03
N GLU A 40 -6.03 6.58 14.83
CA GLU A 40 -7.48 6.77 14.96
C GLU A 40 -8.26 6.19 13.78
N THR A 41 -7.72 6.25 12.57
CA THR A 41 -8.37 5.74 11.35
C THR A 41 -8.06 4.28 11.05
N THR A 42 -7.08 3.70 11.74
CA THR A 42 -6.71 2.29 11.59
C THR A 42 -7.56 1.41 12.49
N SER A 43 -8.33 0.50 11.90
CA SER A 43 -9.07 -0.52 12.66
C SER A 43 -8.11 -1.48 13.36
N PHE A 44 -8.35 -1.74 14.64
CA PHE A 44 -7.59 -2.74 15.39
C PHE A 44 -7.77 -4.15 14.81
N PHE A 45 -8.94 -4.44 14.24
CA PHE A 45 -9.18 -5.70 13.54
C PHE A 45 -8.26 -5.90 12.32
N GLU A 46 -8.06 -4.83 11.53
CA GLU A 46 -7.16 -4.89 10.37
C GLU A 46 -5.70 -5.13 10.80
N PHE A 47 -5.25 -4.48 11.88
CA PHE A 47 -3.95 -4.78 12.46
C PHE A 47 -3.83 -6.25 12.91
N LEU A 48 -4.84 -6.80 13.56
CA LEU A 48 -4.86 -8.22 13.95
C LEU A 48 -4.79 -9.16 12.74
N HIS A 49 -5.39 -8.78 11.61
CA HIS A 49 -5.28 -9.52 10.36
C HIS A 49 -3.82 -9.56 9.85
N TRP A 50 -3.15 -8.40 9.79
CA TRP A 50 -1.72 -8.34 9.46
C TRP A 50 -0.86 -9.16 10.43
N TRP A 51 -1.18 -9.10 11.72
CA TRP A 51 -0.48 -9.86 12.75
C TRP A 51 -0.67 -11.37 12.59
N ALA A 52 -1.85 -11.81 12.19
CA ALA A 52 -2.12 -13.21 11.86
C ALA A 52 -1.33 -13.68 10.64
N LEU A 53 -1.24 -12.86 9.57
CA LEU A 53 -0.41 -13.14 8.40
C LEU A 53 1.09 -13.20 8.73
N SER A 54 1.49 -12.60 9.82
CA SER A 54 2.86 -12.60 10.36
C SER A 54 3.14 -13.75 11.34
N ASP A 55 2.29 -14.78 11.37
CA ASP A 55 2.36 -15.88 12.35
C ASP A 55 2.45 -15.36 13.80
N TYR A 56 1.69 -14.31 14.10
CA TYR A 56 1.59 -13.63 15.40
C TYR A 56 2.96 -13.21 15.98
N SER A 57 3.91 -12.84 15.13
CA SER A 57 5.24 -12.43 15.58
C SER A 57 5.91 -11.44 14.62
N TYR A 58 6.75 -10.56 15.16
CA TYR A 58 7.59 -9.66 14.33
C TYR A 58 8.57 -10.46 13.45
N LYS A 59 9.11 -11.57 13.96
CA LYS A 59 9.96 -12.48 13.17
C LYS A 59 9.19 -13.03 11.96
N GLY A 60 7.94 -13.44 12.15
CA GLY A 60 7.07 -13.90 11.06
C GLY A 60 6.77 -12.79 10.06
N CYS A 61 6.58 -11.55 10.51
CA CYS A 61 6.43 -10.41 9.60
C CYS A 61 7.63 -10.27 8.65
N VAL A 62 8.84 -10.33 9.18
CA VAL A 62 10.06 -10.29 8.36
C VAL A 62 10.15 -11.51 7.44
N GLU A 63 9.94 -12.71 7.95
CA GLU A 63 10.08 -13.97 7.19
C GLU A 63 9.06 -14.09 6.07
N TYR A 64 7.79 -13.79 6.33
CA TYR A 64 6.70 -14.05 5.37
C TYR A 64 6.33 -12.86 4.50
N LEU A 65 6.50 -11.63 4.97
CA LEU A 65 6.03 -10.44 4.27
C LEU A 65 7.16 -9.58 3.67
N MET A 66 8.39 -9.68 4.18
CA MET A 66 9.46 -8.74 3.79
C MET A 66 10.68 -9.40 3.14
N LYS A 67 11.01 -10.65 3.49
CA LYS A 67 12.27 -11.31 3.13
C LYS A 67 12.41 -11.64 1.65
N TYR A 68 11.34 -12.12 1.02
CA TYR A 68 11.38 -12.61 -0.36
C TYR A 68 10.85 -11.58 -1.34
N LYS A 69 11.56 -11.41 -2.44
CA LYS A 69 11.23 -10.48 -3.51
C LYS A 69 11.42 -11.13 -4.87
N PHE A 70 10.68 -10.67 -5.87
CA PHE A 70 10.94 -11.07 -7.24
C PHE A 70 12.27 -10.48 -7.71
N ARG A 71 13.16 -11.32 -8.24
CA ARG A 71 14.48 -10.91 -8.73
C ARG A 71 14.43 -9.73 -9.71
N ASN A 72 13.45 -9.72 -10.59
CA ASN A 72 13.28 -8.70 -11.62
C ASN A 72 12.19 -7.67 -11.26
N GLY A 73 11.80 -7.59 -10.00
CA GLY A 73 10.75 -6.68 -9.49
C GLY A 73 9.33 -7.16 -9.76
N GLN A 74 8.38 -6.54 -9.09
CA GLN A 74 6.95 -6.90 -9.14
C GLN A 74 6.36 -6.75 -10.55
N SER A 75 6.76 -5.72 -11.30
CA SER A 75 6.28 -5.51 -12.67
C SER A 75 6.62 -6.66 -13.61
N SER A 76 7.78 -7.32 -13.42
CA SER A 76 8.16 -8.48 -14.22
C SER A 76 7.22 -9.66 -14.03
N PHE A 77 6.71 -9.85 -12.82
CA PHE A 77 5.70 -10.88 -12.54
C PHE A 77 4.43 -10.63 -13.35
N ALA A 78 3.87 -9.43 -13.26
CA ALA A 78 2.65 -9.06 -13.98
C ALA A 78 2.83 -9.17 -15.53
N ILE A 79 3.97 -8.68 -16.04
CA ILE A 79 4.30 -8.73 -17.48
C ILE A 79 4.43 -10.19 -17.96
N ASN A 80 5.13 -11.04 -17.20
CA ASN A 80 5.31 -12.43 -17.60
C ASN A 80 3.98 -13.22 -17.53
N PHE A 81 3.16 -12.97 -16.51
CA PHE A 81 1.81 -13.55 -16.43
C PHE A 81 0.94 -13.15 -17.62
N PHE A 82 1.00 -11.89 -18.04
CA PHE A 82 0.31 -11.40 -19.23
C PHE A 82 0.82 -12.08 -20.51
N ARG A 83 2.16 -12.19 -20.66
CA ARG A 83 2.77 -12.87 -21.83
C ARG A 83 2.41 -14.35 -21.92
N GLU A 84 2.41 -15.05 -20.79
CA GLU A 84 1.99 -16.45 -20.71
C GLU A 84 0.51 -16.59 -21.11
N SER A 85 -0.35 -15.70 -20.62
CA SER A 85 -1.76 -15.69 -21.01
C SER A 85 -1.97 -15.42 -22.49
N LEU A 86 -1.21 -14.51 -23.10
CA LEU A 86 -1.21 -14.25 -24.55
C LEU A 86 -0.79 -15.48 -25.35
N ALA A 87 0.25 -16.20 -24.89
CA ALA A 87 0.78 -17.38 -25.59
C ALA A 87 -0.27 -18.51 -25.70
N THR A 88 -1.32 -18.52 -24.86
CA THR A 88 -2.43 -19.46 -24.98
C THR A 88 -3.29 -19.26 -26.24
N GLY A 89 -3.21 -18.08 -26.87
CA GLY A 89 -4.10 -17.67 -27.96
C GLY A 89 -5.56 -17.42 -27.55
N LYS A 90 -5.88 -17.54 -26.27
CA LYS A 90 -7.26 -17.39 -25.73
C LYS A 90 -7.52 -16.02 -25.13
N LEU A 91 -6.47 -15.27 -24.76
CA LEU A 91 -6.60 -13.93 -24.20
C LEU A 91 -6.86 -12.91 -25.31
N LYS A 92 -7.94 -12.15 -25.17
CA LYS A 92 -8.18 -10.89 -25.89
C LYS A 92 -8.10 -9.77 -24.87
N TYR A 93 -7.49 -8.66 -25.24
CA TYR A 93 -7.34 -7.51 -24.35
C TYR A 93 -7.44 -6.20 -25.12
N GLU A 94 -7.84 -5.17 -24.44
CA GLU A 94 -7.84 -3.80 -24.93
C GLU A 94 -7.35 -2.87 -23.83
N PHE A 95 -6.35 -2.04 -24.16
CA PHE A 95 -5.88 -0.97 -23.30
C PHE A 95 -6.57 0.36 -23.63
N ASN A 96 -6.45 1.34 -22.72
CA ASN A 96 -7.03 2.67 -22.89
C ASN A 96 -8.55 2.66 -23.16
N THR A 97 -9.22 1.66 -22.59
CA THR A 97 -10.65 1.40 -22.83
C THR A 97 -11.42 1.49 -21.51
N PRO A 98 -11.63 2.70 -20.98
CA PRO A 98 -12.28 2.89 -19.69
C PRO A 98 -13.75 2.46 -19.76
N VAL A 99 -14.18 1.72 -18.73
CA VAL A 99 -15.55 1.24 -18.57
C VAL A 99 -16.43 2.36 -18.03
N SER A 100 -17.66 2.46 -18.54
CA SER A 100 -18.69 3.40 -18.08
C SER A 100 -19.89 2.73 -17.41
N LYS A 101 -20.23 1.49 -17.84
CA LYS A 101 -21.37 0.75 -17.29
C LYS A 101 -21.11 -0.74 -17.27
N ILE A 102 -21.61 -1.38 -16.22
CA ILE A 102 -21.65 -2.84 -16.07
C ILE A 102 -23.09 -3.24 -15.79
N ARG A 103 -23.64 -4.15 -16.61
CA ARG A 103 -25.01 -4.64 -16.46
C ARG A 103 -25.00 -6.16 -16.30
N ASP A 104 -25.59 -6.65 -15.21
CA ASP A 104 -25.84 -8.06 -14.99
C ASP A 104 -27.27 -8.41 -15.48
N THR A 105 -27.36 -9.21 -16.50
CA THR A 105 -28.63 -9.64 -17.10
C THR A 105 -29.15 -10.95 -16.50
N LYS A 106 -28.50 -11.49 -15.45
CA LYS A 106 -28.69 -12.83 -14.85
C LYS A 106 -28.12 -13.98 -15.69
N ASN A 107 -28.15 -13.89 -17.01
CA ASN A 107 -27.62 -14.92 -17.90
C ASN A 107 -26.24 -14.55 -18.47
N SER A 108 -25.94 -13.28 -18.53
CA SER A 108 -24.69 -12.73 -19.05
C SER A 108 -24.37 -11.39 -18.36
N VAL A 109 -23.15 -10.91 -18.54
CA VAL A 109 -22.74 -9.58 -18.13
C VAL A 109 -22.39 -8.76 -19.36
N GLU A 110 -22.91 -7.54 -19.43
CA GLU A 110 -22.61 -6.54 -20.46
C GLU A 110 -21.72 -5.47 -19.86
N VAL A 111 -20.60 -5.18 -20.51
CA VAL A 111 -19.66 -4.14 -20.11
C VAL A 111 -19.59 -3.10 -21.22
N THR A 112 -20.03 -1.89 -20.92
CA THR A 112 -20.01 -0.76 -21.86
C THR A 112 -18.87 0.19 -21.54
N THR A 113 -18.11 0.55 -22.54
CA THR A 113 -16.99 1.50 -22.43
C THR A 113 -17.48 2.96 -22.51
N ARG A 114 -16.61 3.91 -22.17
CA ARG A 114 -16.92 5.34 -22.36
C ARG A 114 -17.06 5.73 -23.84
N SER A 115 -16.47 4.96 -24.75
CA SER A 115 -16.63 5.15 -26.20
C SER A 115 -17.94 4.53 -26.75
N GLY A 116 -18.74 3.88 -25.91
CA GLY A 116 -20.03 3.27 -26.30
C GLY A 116 -19.94 1.82 -26.82
N VAL A 117 -18.75 1.25 -26.89
CA VAL A 117 -18.60 -0.16 -27.26
C VAL A 117 -19.09 -1.07 -26.12
N THR A 118 -19.86 -2.12 -26.41
CA THR A 118 -20.35 -3.09 -25.44
C THR A 118 -19.78 -4.46 -25.70
N TYR A 119 -19.23 -5.06 -24.66
CA TYR A 119 -18.75 -6.44 -24.61
C TYR A 119 -19.70 -7.29 -23.78
N THR A 120 -19.94 -8.53 -24.20
CA THR A 120 -20.80 -9.47 -23.49
C THR A 120 -20.01 -10.71 -23.12
N ALA A 121 -20.16 -11.17 -21.87
CA ALA A 121 -19.53 -12.37 -21.36
C ALA A 121 -20.48 -13.16 -20.44
N SER A 122 -20.25 -14.45 -20.26
CA SER A 122 -21.01 -15.27 -19.30
C SER A 122 -20.68 -14.94 -17.83
N ARG A 123 -19.47 -14.43 -17.55
CA ARG A 123 -18.98 -14.04 -16.22
C ARG A 123 -18.01 -12.87 -16.34
N MET A 124 -17.88 -12.11 -15.25
CA MET A 124 -16.94 -11.00 -15.14
C MET A 124 -16.28 -11.00 -13.76
N ILE A 125 -15.00 -10.61 -13.73
CA ILE A 125 -14.28 -10.24 -12.50
C ILE A 125 -13.98 -8.75 -12.60
N CYS A 126 -14.50 -7.97 -11.65
CA CYS A 126 -14.25 -6.54 -11.56
C CYS A 126 -13.07 -6.30 -10.62
N THR A 127 -12.00 -5.70 -11.14
CA THR A 127 -10.80 -5.32 -10.37
C THR A 127 -10.60 -3.81 -10.35
N ILE A 128 -11.66 -3.04 -10.61
CA ILE A 128 -11.61 -1.57 -10.59
C ILE A 128 -11.35 -1.12 -9.15
N PRO A 129 -10.35 -0.24 -8.93
CA PRO A 129 -10.06 0.28 -7.59
C PRO A 129 -11.25 1.00 -6.97
N LEU A 130 -11.38 0.88 -5.64
CA LEU A 130 -12.49 1.43 -4.88
C LEU A 130 -12.70 2.94 -5.13
N ASN A 131 -11.61 3.71 -5.21
CA ASN A 131 -11.65 5.16 -5.38
C ASN A 131 -12.23 5.63 -6.72
N VAL A 132 -12.28 4.77 -7.72
CA VAL A 132 -12.82 5.08 -9.05
C VAL A 132 -14.06 4.26 -9.38
N LEU A 133 -14.50 3.38 -8.47
CA LEU A 133 -15.65 2.50 -8.68
C LEU A 133 -16.94 3.29 -8.92
N ASN A 134 -17.09 4.46 -8.28
CA ASN A 134 -18.22 5.36 -8.46
C ASN A 134 -18.33 5.98 -9.85
N THR A 135 -17.28 5.89 -10.67
CA THR A 135 -17.31 6.38 -12.06
C THR A 135 -17.98 5.40 -13.02
N VAL A 136 -18.34 4.21 -12.54
CA VAL A 136 -18.98 3.15 -13.30
C VAL A 136 -20.42 2.94 -12.84
N ALA A 137 -21.36 2.98 -13.77
CA ALA A 137 -22.76 2.68 -13.50
C ALA A 137 -22.97 1.17 -13.39
N PHE A 138 -23.62 0.69 -12.33
CA PHE A 138 -23.98 -0.71 -12.12
C PHE A 138 -25.50 -0.91 -12.31
N ASP A 139 -25.88 -1.97 -13.01
CA ASP A 139 -27.25 -2.39 -13.25
C ASP A 139 -27.38 -3.93 -13.08
N PRO A 140 -27.99 -4.44 -12.00
CA PRO A 140 -28.58 -3.69 -10.88
C PRO A 140 -27.54 -2.88 -10.09
N PRO A 141 -27.98 -1.84 -9.35
CA PRO A 141 -27.06 -1.03 -8.53
C PRO A 141 -26.30 -1.86 -7.51
N LEU A 142 -25.13 -1.38 -7.09
CA LEU A 142 -24.41 -1.94 -5.95
C LEU A 142 -25.29 -1.93 -4.70
N SER A 143 -25.10 -2.91 -3.79
CA SER A 143 -25.77 -2.86 -2.48
C SER A 143 -25.40 -1.58 -1.73
N SER A 144 -26.26 -1.16 -0.78
CA SER A 144 -26.03 0.03 0.05
C SER A 144 -24.63 0.07 0.65
N ASP A 145 -24.17 -1.05 1.21
CA ASP A 145 -22.88 -1.13 1.89
C ASP A 145 -21.70 -1.00 0.92
N LYS A 146 -21.79 -1.65 -0.26
CA LYS A 146 -20.77 -1.50 -1.32
C LYS A 146 -20.75 -0.09 -1.88
N LYS A 147 -21.93 0.52 -2.04
CA LYS A 147 -22.03 1.91 -2.50
C LYS A 147 -21.42 2.86 -1.47
N ALA A 148 -21.73 2.70 -0.19
CA ALA A 148 -21.17 3.52 0.89
C ALA A 148 -19.64 3.38 0.96
N ALA A 149 -19.12 2.16 0.83
CA ALA A 149 -17.67 1.93 0.79
C ALA A 149 -17.02 2.61 -0.44
N ALA A 150 -17.65 2.53 -1.61
CA ALA A 150 -17.16 3.20 -2.82
C ALA A 150 -17.22 4.72 -2.71
N ASP A 151 -18.25 5.27 -2.05
CA ASP A 151 -18.39 6.71 -1.82
C ASP A 151 -17.34 7.23 -0.81
N ALA A 152 -17.03 6.45 0.23
CA ALA A 152 -15.97 6.77 1.17
C ALA A 152 -14.58 6.67 0.55
N GLY A 153 -14.37 5.70 -0.35
CA GLY A 153 -13.09 5.43 -0.96
C GLY A 153 -12.03 4.98 0.05
N HIS A 154 -10.76 4.99 -0.38
CA HIS A 154 -9.61 4.83 0.53
C HIS A 154 -9.25 6.18 1.14
N ILE A 155 -9.27 6.26 2.46
CA ILE A 155 -8.96 7.49 3.20
C ILE A 155 -7.48 7.59 3.57
N ASN A 156 -6.74 6.49 3.56
CA ASN A 156 -5.34 6.45 3.95
C ASN A 156 -4.44 6.89 2.80
N GLN A 157 -3.40 7.66 3.15
CA GLN A 157 -2.42 8.20 2.19
C GLN A 157 -1.07 7.54 2.46
N CYS A 158 -0.64 6.66 1.56
CA CYS A 158 0.65 6.00 1.65
C CYS A 158 1.73 6.85 0.98
N ILE A 159 2.86 7.01 1.68
CA ILE A 159 4.10 7.53 1.12
C ILE A 159 5.12 6.41 1.13
N LYS A 160 5.75 6.18 -0.01
CA LYS A 160 6.86 5.24 -0.11
C LYS A 160 8.02 5.91 -0.84
N VAL A 161 9.14 6.04 -0.14
CA VAL A 161 10.36 6.65 -0.67
C VAL A 161 11.43 5.57 -0.83
N HIS A 162 12.01 5.50 -2.01
CA HIS A 162 13.19 4.71 -2.29
C HIS A 162 14.40 5.63 -2.37
N ALA A 163 15.45 5.32 -1.63
CA ALA A 163 16.69 6.07 -1.65
C ALA A 163 17.88 5.16 -1.91
N GLU A 164 18.86 5.67 -2.63
CA GLU A 164 20.19 5.09 -2.77
C GLU A 164 21.15 5.91 -1.91
N ILE A 165 21.80 5.26 -0.95
CA ILE A 165 22.70 5.87 0.01
C ILE A 165 24.05 5.18 0.00
N LEU A 166 25.10 5.90 0.39
CA LEU A 166 26.49 5.40 0.36
C LEU A 166 26.85 4.51 1.56
N GLU A 167 26.15 4.65 2.69
CA GLU A 167 26.40 3.90 3.93
C GLU A 167 26.08 2.40 3.78
N ARG A 168 27.13 1.59 3.72
CA ARG A 168 27.01 0.15 3.48
C ARG A 168 26.51 -0.65 4.68
N ASP A 169 26.75 -0.20 5.86
CA ASP A 169 26.31 -0.81 7.12
C ASP A 169 24.81 -0.64 7.36
N MET A 170 24.16 0.29 6.67
CA MET A 170 22.70 0.44 6.72
C MET A 170 21.92 -0.62 5.90
N ARG A 171 22.58 -1.58 5.29
CA ARG A 171 21.90 -2.66 4.54
C ARG A 171 21.01 -3.56 5.41
N SER A 172 21.31 -3.67 6.69
CA SER A 172 20.49 -4.41 7.68
C SER A 172 19.86 -3.49 8.70
N TRP A 173 19.82 -2.19 8.40
CA TRP A 173 19.27 -1.18 9.30
C TRP A 173 17.75 -1.17 9.23
N THR A 174 17.12 -0.87 10.38
CA THR A 174 15.71 -0.53 10.50
C THR A 174 15.59 0.69 11.40
N GLY A 175 14.80 1.67 10.99
CA GLY A 175 14.51 2.88 11.77
C GLY A 175 13.04 3.11 11.92
N VAL A 176 12.64 3.65 13.08
CA VAL A 176 11.29 4.09 13.41
C VAL A 176 11.34 5.49 13.99
N ASN A 177 10.37 6.35 13.69
CA ASN A 177 10.40 7.72 14.23
C ASN A 177 8.99 8.37 14.29
N TYR A 178 7.95 7.62 14.56
CA TYR A 178 6.64 8.19 14.86
C TYR A 178 6.61 8.74 16.31
N PRO A 179 6.01 9.92 16.58
CA PRO A 179 5.33 10.83 15.65
C PRO A 179 6.23 11.95 15.09
N ASN A 180 7.53 11.90 15.34
CA ASN A 180 8.44 13.05 15.20
C ASN A 180 8.92 13.27 13.76
N ASN A 181 8.66 12.33 12.84
CA ASN A 181 9.10 12.41 11.45
C ASN A 181 7.94 12.15 10.49
N LYS A 182 8.04 12.66 9.26
CA LYS A 182 7.09 12.43 8.16
C LYS A 182 7.20 11.00 7.61
N LEU A 183 8.42 10.46 7.55
CA LEU A 183 8.67 9.05 7.29
C LEU A 183 8.79 8.35 8.65
N ILE A 184 7.90 7.39 8.88
CA ILE A 184 7.68 6.78 10.19
C ILE A 184 8.40 5.44 10.37
N TYR A 185 8.71 4.78 9.24
CA TYR A 185 9.37 3.48 9.21
C TYR A 185 10.30 3.40 8.00
N GLY A 186 11.50 2.87 8.18
CA GLY A 186 12.46 2.67 7.11
C GLY A 186 13.35 1.46 7.35
N PHE A 187 13.86 0.85 6.29
CA PHE A 187 14.80 -0.27 6.39
C PHE A 187 15.72 -0.37 5.17
N GLY A 188 16.87 -0.99 5.40
CA GLY A 188 17.77 -1.39 4.33
C GLY A 188 17.18 -2.51 3.50
N ASP A 189 17.16 -2.33 2.17
CA ASP A 189 16.49 -3.20 1.21
C ASP A 189 17.44 -3.82 0.20
N GLY A 190 18.66 -4.10 0.65
CA GLY A 190 19.71 -4.70 -0.19
C GLY A 190 20.60 -3.67 -0.87
N THR A 191 21.12 -4.04 -2.04
CA THR A 191 22.11 -3.25 -2.77
C THR A 191 21.59 -2.79 -4.13
N THR A 192 21.96 -1.58 -4.51
CA THR A 192 21.75 -1.07 -5.87
C THR A 192 22.76 -1.68 -6.86
N PRO A 193 22.54 -1.57 -8.18
CA PRO A 193 23.53 -1.99 -9.18
C PRO A 193 24.90 -1.31 -9.03
N ALA A 194 24.95 -0.10 -8.46
CA ALA A 194 26.21 0.61 -8.16
C ALA A 194 26.91 0.08 -6.89
N GLY A 195 26.31 -0.87 -6.17
CA GLY A 195 26.85 -1.43 -4.95
C GLY A 195 26.59 -0.63 -3.67
N ASN A 196 25.80 0.44 -3.78
CA ASN A 196 25.34 1.25 -2.66
C ASN A 196 24.18 0.59 -1.92
N THR A 197 23.76 1.15 -0.80
CA THR A 197 22.62 0.65 -0.05
C THR A 197 21.30 1.19 -0.64
N HIS A 198 20.35 0.30 -0.88
CA HIS A 198 18.99 0.65 -1.18
C HIS A 198 18.19 0.76 0.11
N LEU A 199 17.56 1.90 0.34
CA LEU A 199 16.61 2.10 1.43
C LEU A 199 15.18 2.16 0.91
N VAL A 200 14.27 1.64 1.72
CA VAL A 200 12.83 1.82 1.55
C VAL A 200 12.27 2.43 2.83
N CYS A 201 11.62 3.59 2.69
CA CYS A 201 11.03 4.31 3.80
C CYS A 201 9.55 4.56 3.54
N PHE A 202 8.76 4.54 4.60
CA PHE A 202 7.32 4.67 4.56
C PHE A 202 6.86 5.84 5.41
N GLY A 203 5.90 6.58 4.89
CA GLY A 203 5.08 7.53 5.58
C GLY A 203 3.61 7.26 5.29
N GLY A 204 2.74 7.99 5.93
CA GLY A 204 1.32 7.84 5.75
C GLY A 204 0.60 9.17 5.89
N GLN A 205 -0.63 9.12 6.34
CA GLN A 205 -1.47 10.29 6.55
C GLN A 205 -0.92 11.22 7.66
N HIS A 206 -0.16 10.65 8.61
CA HIS A 206 0.49 11.44 9.65
C HIS A 206 1.58 12.35 9.06
N ASN A 207 1.45 13.67 9.23
CA ASN A 207 2.36 14.67 8.66
C ASN A 207 2.62 14.45 7.16
N HIS A 208 1.57 14.13 6.40
CA HIS A 208 1.65 13.83 4.98
C HIS A 208 2.37 14.92 4.19
N PHE A 209 3.14 14.51 3.20
CA PHE A 209 3.81 15.38 2.23
C PHE A 209 3.89 14.68 0.87
N GLU A 210 4.21 15.42 -0.17
CA GLU A 210 4.32 14.93 -1.54
C GLU A 210 5.80 14.80 -1.92
N PRO A 211 6.41 13.60 -1.81
CA PRO A 211 7.84 13.42 -2.06
C PRO A 211 8.29 13.81 -3.47
N GLU A 212 7.38 13.68 -4.43
CA GLU A 212 7.63 14.01 -5.84
C GLU A 212 7.69 15.53 -6.08
N GLU A 213 7.03 16.30 -5.22
CA GLU A 213 6.91 17.76 -5.36
C GLU A 213 7.95 18.51 -4.56
N ASP A 214 8.43 17.94 -3.43
CA ASP A 214 9.40 18.57 -2.54
C ASP A 214 10.54 17.63 -2.16
N ILE A 215 11.59 17.66 -2.96
CA ILE A 215 12.79 16.86 -2.73
C ILE A 215 13.54 17.28 -1.44
N ASN A 216 13.51 18.55 -1.06
CA ASN A 216 14.21 19.01 0.15
C ASN A 216 13.53 18.45 1.39
N GLN A 217 12.20 18.48 1.43
CA GLN A 217 11.41 17.89 2.51
C GLN A 217 11.60 16.36 2.56
N THR A 218 11.74 15.71 1.40
CA THR A 218 12.03 14.29 1.32
C THR A 218 13.40 13.95 1.90
N LEU A 219 14.44 14.75 1.58
CA LEU A 219 15.79 14.59 2.13
C LEU A 219 15.81 14.84 3.65
N GLU A 220 15.10 15.84 4.12
CA GLU A 220 14.96 16.13 5.55
C GLU A 220 14.31 14.96 6.28
N ALA A 221 13.23 14.41 5.75
CA ALA A 221 12.54 13.27 6.31
C ALA A 221 13.40 12.00 6.35
N LEU A 222 14.19 11.74 5.31
CA LEU A 222 15.16 10.62 5.29
C LEU A 222 16.24 10.81 6.37
N ARG A 223 16.82 12.00 6.47
CA ARG A 223 17.84 12.34 7.49
C ARG A 223 17.28 12.37 8.90
N GLY A 224 15.97 12.45 9.05
CA GLY A 224 15.29 12.34 10.34
C GLY A 224 15.44 10.96 11.01
N PHE A 225 15.82 9.93 10.28
CA PHE A 225 16.16 8.62 10.88
C PHE A 225 17.61 8.56 11.38
N ALA A 226 18.56 8.98 10.53
CA ALA A 226 19.98 9.02 10.81
C ALA A 226 20.66 9.91 9.76
N PRO A 227 21.84 10.49 10.05
CA PRO A 227 22.65 11.14 9.02
C PRO A 227 22.95 10.18 7.88
N MET A 228 22.65 10.59 6.65
CA MET A 228 22.82 9.76 5.46
C MET A 228 23.46 10.57 4.33
N ASP A 229 24.38 9.96 3.60
CA ASP A 229 24.90 10.49 2.35
C ASP A 229 24.07 9.93 1.19
N ILE A 230 23.14 10.73 0.68
CA ILE A 230 22.11 10.31 -0.26
C ILE A 230 22.55 10.59 -1.67
N GLU A 231 22.81 9.52 -2.44
CA GLU A 231 23.18 9.58 -3.85
C GLU A 231 21.96 9.90 -4.73
N ARG A 232 20.86 9.21 -4.50
CA ARG A 232 19.64 9.37 -5.30
C ARG A 232 18.38 9.05 -4.51
N VAL A 233 17.34 9.84 -4.72
CA VAL A 233 15.99 9.54 -4.22
C VAL A 233 15.05 9.26 -5.39
N VAL A 234 14.30 8.18 -5.29
CA VAL A 234 13.15 7.88 -6.14
C VAL A 234 11.94 7.74 -5.23
N SER A 235 10.98 8.62 -5.37
CA SER A 235 9.76 8.56 -4.60
C SER A 235 8.63 7.90 -5.39
N THR A 236 7.80 7.14 -4.71
CA THR A 236 6.56 6.63 -5.28
C THR A 236 5.40 6.98 -4.36
N ARG A 237 4.35 7.52 -4.93
CA ARG A 237 3.06 7.69 -4.26
C ARG A 237 2.11 6.62 -4.74
N SER A 238 1.60 5.81 -3.84
CA SER A 238 0.39 5.04 -4.12
C SER A 238 -0.80 5.77 -3.51
N SER A 239 -1.46 6.63 -4.29
CA SER A 239 -2.85 6.96 -4.00
C SER A 239 -3.67 5.77 -4.48
N ILE A 240 -4.10 4.96 -3.55
CA ILE A 240 -5.06 3.91 -3.84
C ILE A 240 -6.46 4.53 -3.82
#